data_31c69b613b53c054d72bc0fb11d8470d
#
_entry.id   31c69b613b53c054d72bc0fb11d8470d
#
_cell.length_a   1.000
_cell.length_b   1.000
_cell.length_c   1.000
_cell.angle_alpha   90.00
_cell.angle_beta   90.00
_cell.angle_gamma   90.00
#
_symmetry.space_group_name_H-M   'P 1'
#
loop_
_entity.id
_entity.type
_entity.pdbx_description
1 polymer ?
#
loop_
_entity_poly.entity_id
_entity_poly.type
_entity_poly.pdbx_seq_one_letter_code
_entity_poly.pdbx_strand_id
1 'polypeptide(L)'
;NLPKADKMTEPQYRDIRAEAVPLVSGSGAKVRIVSGAYGGILGAVQGDYVKTLFLDVTLLPHAKWELATETGTTLFLYIVEGEAAFNEASGELIPARHAVLFNDGDQLFAQAGESGARFLLFCGRPLREPIAWGGPIVMNTQEELEQAFRELRNGTFIR
;
A
#
# COMPACT_ATOMS: atom_id res chain seq x y z
N ASN A 1 6.64 2.56 7.61
CA ASN A 1 7.92 2.64 8.33
C ASN A 1 9.02 3.12 7.39
N LEU A 2 10.03 3.79 7.90
CA LEU A 2 11.23 4.22 7.17
C LEU A 2 12.42 3.31 7.48
N PRO A 3 13.39 3.18 6.56
CA PRO A 3 14.67 2.55 6.86
C PRO A 3 15.35 3.22 8.06
N LYS A 4 16.16 2.48 8.80
CA LYS A 4 16.87 2.98 9.99
C LYS A 4 17.65 4.27 9.70
N ALA A 5 18.35 4.30 8.57
CA ALA A 5 19.16 5.44 8.16
C ALA A 5 18.36 6.74 7.94
N ASP A 6 17.06 6.60 7.62
CA ASP A 6 16.20 7.72 7.20
C ASP A 6 15.15 8.10 8.25
N LYS A 7 15.15 7.43 9.45
CA LYS A 7 14.13 7.67 10.48
C LYS A 7 14.10 9.09 11.04
N MET A 8 15.25 9.75 11.07
CA MET A 8 15.38 11.11 11.59
C MET A 8 15.49 12.16 10.47
N THR A 9 15.01 11.82 9.27
CA THR A 9 14.91 12.78 8.15
C THR A 9 13.91 13.87 8.48
N GLU A 10 14.05 15.01 7.82
CA GLU A 10 13.12 16.14 7.99
C GLU A 10 11.68 15.75 7.64
N PRO A 11 10.70 16.05 8.50
CA PRO A 11 9.31 15.74 8.22
C PRO A 11 8.80 16.45 6.97
N GLN A 12 8.07 15.70 6.14
CA GLN A 12 7.45 16.25 4.94
C GLN A 12 5.94 16.00 4.95
N TYR A 13 5.19 17.01 4.57
CA TYR A 13 3.76 16.92 4.30
C TYR A 13 3.49 17.25 2.84
N ARG A 14 2.69 16.42 2.18
CA ARG A 14 2.31 16.63 0.78
C ARG A 14 0.81 16.40 0.62
N ASP A 15 0.10 17.42 0.20
CA ASP A 15 -1.30 17.29 -0.22
C ASP A 15 -1.36 16.80 -1.67
N ILE A 16 -2.14 15.75 -1.92
CA ILE A 16 -2.34 15.16 -3.25
C ILE A 16 -3.79 15.36 -3.64
N ARG A 17 -4.03 16.30 -4.56
CA ARG A 17 -5.38 16.54 -5.07
C ARG A 17 -5.83 15.43 -6.00
N ALA A 18 -7.13 15.17 -6.05
CA ALA A 18 -7.70 14.09 -6.86
C ALA A 18 -7.33 14.19 -8.36
N GLU A 19 -7.22 15.41 -8.87
CA GLU A 19 -6.87 15.70 -10.27
C GLU A 19 -5.40 15.35 -10.60
N ALA A 20 -4.54 15.33 -9.57
CA ALA A 20 -3.13 14.98 -9.72
C ALA A 20 -2.90 13.46 -9.74
N VAL A 21 -3.93 12.65 -9.38
CA VAL A 21 -3.82 11.19 -9.35
C VAL A 21 -4.14 10.62 -10.73
N PRO A 22 -3.16 10.07 -11.47
CA PRO A 22 -3.40 9.49 -12.78
C PRO A 22 -4.39 8.33 -12.72
N LEU A 23 -5.26 8.26 -13.74
CA LEU A 23 -6.28 7.23 -13.91
C LEU A 23 -6.02 6.44 -15.18
N VAL A 24 -5.88 5.13 -15.05
CA VAL A 24 -5.86 4.18 -16.17
C VAL A 24 -7.18 3.44 -16.21
N SER A 25 -7.81 3.38 -17.38
CA SER A 25 -9.09 2.69 -17.57
C SER A 25 -9.00 1.71 -18.74
N GLY A 26 -9.52 0.51 -18.57
CA GLY A 26 -9.59 -0.51 -19.61
C GLY A 26 -10.10 -1.85 -19.06
N SER A 27 -10.65 -2.70 -19.95
CA SER A 27 -11.07 -4.07 -19.64
C SER A 27 -11.94 -4.23 -18.39
N GLY A 28 -12.82 -3.25 -18.13
CA GLY A 28 -13.71 -3.29 -16.95
C GLY A 28 -13.04 -2.86 -15.64
N ALA A 29 -11.81 -2.34 -15.69
CA ALA A 29 -11.08 -1.82 -14.53
C ALA A 29 -10.79 -0.32 -14.65
N LYS A 30 -10.81 0.36 -13.52
CA LYS A 30 -10.30 1.73 -13.34
C LYS A 30 -9.25 1.70 -12.23
N VAL A 31 -8.04 2.15 -12.54
CA VAL A 31 -6.90 2.12 -11.61
C VAL A 31 -6.38 3.55 -11.42
N ARG A 32 -6.55 4.10 -10.22
CA ARG A 32 -5.89 5.34 -9.80
C ARG A 32 -4.55 5.01 -9.20
N ILE A 33 -3.51 5.68 -9.69
CA ILE A 33 -2.13 5.43 -9.28
C ILE A 33 -1.73 6.52 -8.29
N VAL A 34 -1.85 6.22 -6.99
CA VAL A 34 -1.50 7.19 -5.94
C VAL A 34 0.01 7.26 -5.78
N SER A 35 0.68 6.11 -5.69
CA SER A 35 2.14 6.02 -5.57
C SER A 35 2.69 4.88 -6.41
N GLY A 36 3.93 5.02 -6.88
CA GLY A 36 4.60 4.03 -7.70
C GLY A 36 4.27 4.16 -9.19
N ALA A 37 4.16 3.05 -9.91
CA ALA A 37 3.86 3.02 -11.34
C ALA A 37 2.92 1.85 -11.69
N TYR A 38 2.03 2.05 -12.67
CA TYR A 38 1.15 1.03 -13.21
C TYR A 38 0.99 1.21 -14.71
N GLY A 39 1.14 0.14 -15.50
CA GLY A 39 1.03 0.21 -16.96
C GLY A 39 1.99 1.21 -17.62
N GLY A 40 3.17 1.44 -17.05
CA GLY A 40 4.15 2.40 -17.55
C GLY A 40 3.85 3.87 -17.17
N ILE A 41 2.76 4.13 -16.43
CA ILE A 41 2.38 5.47 -15.98
C ILE A 41 2.80 5.64 -14.53
N LEU A 42 3.50 6.76 -14.25
CA LEU A 42 3.90 7.11 -12.88
C LEU A 42 2.71 7.66 -12.09
N GLY A 43 2.60 7.28 -10.82
CA GLY A 43 1.62 7.80 -9.88
C GLY A 43 1.89 9.23 -9.45
N ALA A 44 0.95 9.80 -8.69
CA ALA A 44 1.02 11.17 -8.19
C ALA A 44 2.25 11.42 -7.31
N VAL A 45 2.71 10.41 -6.60
CA VAL A 45 3.94 10.45 -5.79
C VAL A 45 4.84 9.26 -6.08
N GLN A 46 6.14 9.49 -5.89
CA GLN A 46 7.15 8.45 -5.84
C GLN A 46 7.76 8.50 -4.44
N GLY A 47 7.77 7.38 -3.73
CA GLY A 47 8.36 7.35 -2.40
C GLY A 47 9.85 7.76 -2.44
N ASP A 48 10.28 8.63 -1.54
CA ASP A 48 11.67 9.10 -1.49
C ASP A 48 12.58 8.02 -0.87
N TYR A 49 12.14 7.39 0.22
CA TYR A 49 12.89 6.41 0.99
C TYR A 49 12.40 4.98 0.78
N VAL A 50 11.09 4.79 0.74
CA VAL A 50 10.45 3.50 0.51
C VAL A 50 9.65 3.57 -0.79
N LYS A 51 10.02 2.74 -1.76
CA LYS A 51 9.30 2.65 -3.04
C LYS A 51 8.08 1.78 -2.85
N THR A 52 6.91 2.41 -2.71
CA THR A 52 5.64 1.72 -2.54
C THR A 52 4.77 1.86 -3.77
N LEU A 53 4.06 0.80 -4.11
CA LEU A 53 2.93 0.85 -5.03
C LEU A 53 1.66 1.03 -4.20
N PHE A 54 0.90 2.09 -4.47
CA PHE A 54 -0.43 2.32 -3.90
C PHE A 54 -1.41 2.59 -5.03
N LEU A 55 -2.34 1.65 -5.21
CA LEU A 55 -3.39 1.74 -6.22
C LEU A 55 -4.78 1.77 -5.56
N ASP A 56 -5.70 2.57 -6.11
CA ASP A 56 -7.14 2.50 -5.86
C ASP A 56 -7.79 1.88 -7.10
N VAL A 57 -8.21 0.64 -6.98
CA VAL A 57 -8.71 -0.19 -8.08
C VAL A 57 -10.21 -0.34 -7.97
N THR A 58 -10.93 -0.02 -9.04
CA THR A 58 -12.37 -0.27 -9.18
C THR A 58 -12.59 -1.23 -10.34
N LEU A 59 -13.30 -2.33 -10.09
CA LEU A 59 -13.68 -3.33 -11.07
C LEU A 59 -15.18 -3.31 -11.30
N LEU A 60 -15.60 -3.34 -12.56
CA LEU A 60 -16.99 -3.57 -12.93
C LEU A 60 -17.43 -4.97 -12.53
N PRO A 61 -18.76 -5.25 -12.46
CA PRO A 61 -19.25 -6.60 -12.21
C PRO A 61 -18.58 -7.65 -13.09
N HIS A 62 -18.13 -8.73 -12.47
CA HIS A 62 -17.44 -9.88 -13.08
C HIS A 62 -16.13 -9.57 -13.80
N ALA A 63 -15.65 -8.33 -13.77
CA ALA A 63 -14.38 -7.97 -14.41
C ALA A 63 -13.21 -8.69 -13.74
N LYS A 64 -12.29 -9.15 -14.57
CA LYS A 64 -11.01 -9.73 -14.16
C LYS A 64 -9.92 -8.67 -14.28
N TRP A 65 -8.97 -8.71 -13.37
CA TRP A 65 -7.83 -7.82 -13.34
C TRP A 65 -6.59 -8.54 -12.82
N GLU A 66 -5.45 -8.24 -13.40
CA GLU A 66 -4.19 -8.86 -13.07
C GLU A 66 -3.12 -7.78 -12.86
N LEU A 67 -2.20 -8.06 -11.95
CA LEU A 67 -1.05 -7.23 -11.66
C LEU A 67 0.18 -8.11 -11.54
N ALA A 68 1.17 -7.87 -12.39
CA ALA A 68 2.51 -8.45 -12.20
C ALA A 68 3.16 -7.83 -10.97
N THR A 69 3.74 -8.65 -10.11
CA THR A 69 4.40 -8.25 -8.87
C THR A 69 5.84 -8.75 -8.85
N GLU A 70 6.68 -8.11 -8.05
CA GLU A 70 8.04 -8.63 -7.80
C GLU A 70 8.02 -9.60 -6.64
N THR A 71 8.63 -10.77 -6.80
CA THR A 71 8.84 -11.72 -5.70
C THR A 71 9.65 -11.08 -4.57
N GLY A 72 9.35 -11.47 -3.32
CA GLY A 72 9.96 -10.90 -2.14
C GLY A 72 9.39 -9.55 -1.70
N THR A 73 8.32 -9.08 -2.34
CA THR A 73 7.56 -7.91 -1.87
C THR A 73 6.41 -8.34 -0.95
N THR A 74 6.04 -7.46 -0.03
CA THR A 74 4.80 -7.62 0.74
C THR A 74 3.67 -6.94 -0.01
N LEU A 75 2.60 -7.68 -0.29
CA LEU A 75 1.40 -7.19 -0.94
C LEU A 75 0.20 -7.45 -0.05
N PHE A 76 -0.60 -6.43 0.18
CA PHE A 76 -1.92 -6.55 0.81
C PHE A 76 -2.90 -5.58 0.16
N LEU A 77 -4.18 -5.85 0.34
CA LEU A 77 -5.23 -4.92 -0.07
C LEU A 77 -6.33 -4.83 0.99
N TYR A 78 -7.12 -3.77 0.89
CA TYR A 78 -8.33 -3.57 1.69
C TYR A 78 -9.52 -3.35 0.75
N ILE A 79 -10.56 -4.19 0.87
CA ILE A 79 -11.76 -4.09 0.06
C ILE A 79 -12.68 -3.03 0.65
N VAL A 80 -12.92 -1.97 -0.11
CA VAL A 80 -13.72 -0.81 0.30
C VAL A 80 -15.19 -1.03 -0.01
N GLU A 81 -15.48 -1.54 -1.22
CA GLU A 81 -16.83 -1.73 -1.73
C GLU A 81 -16.95 -3.05 -2.52
N GLY A 82 -18.13 -3.65 -2.52
CA GLY A 82 -18.43 -4.87 -3.25
C GLY A 82 -17.71 -6.10 -2.70
N GLU A 83 -17.31 -6.99 -3.57
CA GLU A 83 -16.65 -8.25 -3.25
C GLU A 83 -15.76 -8.72 -4.41
N ALA A 84 -14.68 -9.42 -4.10
CA ALA A 84 -13.80 -9.97 -5.12
C ALA A 84 -13.16 -11.29 -4.69
N ALA A 85 -12.89 -12.17 -5.67
CA ALA A 85 -12.05 -13.33 -5.51
C ALA A 85 -10.62 -12.99 -5.91
N PHE A 86 -9.65 -13.51 -5.14
CA PHE A 86 -8.22 -13.35 -5.37
C PHE A 86 -7.51 -14.67 -5.61
N ASN A 87 -8.25 -15.74 -5.68
CA ASN A 87 -7.79 -17.07 -6.04
C ASN A 87 -8.70 -17.63 -7.15
N GLU A 88 -8.16 -17.75 -8.34
CA GLU A 88 -8.92 -18.22 -9.50
C GLU A 88 -9.44 -19.65 -9.32
N ALA A 89 -8.69 -20.52 -8.62
CA ALA A 89 -9.08 -21.91 -8.42
C ALA A 89 -10.23 -22.08 -7.42
N SER A 90 -10.30 -21.28 -6.37
CA SER A 90 -11.37 -21.37 -5.37
C SER A 90 -12.61 -20.56 -5.77
N GLY A 91 -12.42 -19.45 -6.45
CA GLY A 91 -13.49 -18.50 -6.76
C GLY A 91 -14.16 -17.90 -5.52
N GLU A 92 -13.60 -18.06 -4.32
CA GLU A 92 -14.17 -17.56 -3.07
C GLU A 92 -14.18 -16.03 -3.06
N LEU A 93 -15.38 -15.46 -2.94
CA LEU A 93 -15.59 -14.01 -2.89
C LEU A 93 -15.36 -13.50 -1.45
N ILE A 94 -14.47 -12.54 -1.33
CA ILE A 94 -14.20 -11.83 -0.07
C ILE A 94 -14.93 -10.49 -0.11
N PRO A 95 -15.84 -10.21 0.86
CA PRO A 95 -16.66 -9.01 0.83
C PRO A 95 -15.87 -7.77 1.30
N ALA A 96 -16.48 -6.59 1.12
CA ALA A 96 -16.00 -5.32 1.63
C ALA A 96 -15.67 -5.35 3.13
N ARG A 97 -14.79 -4.44 3.57
CA ARG A 97 -14.28 -4.30 4.95
C ARG A 97 -13.37 -5.44 5.41
N HIS A 98 -12.77 -6.15 4.46
CA HIS A 98 -11.73 -7.15 4.73
C HIS A 98 -10.39 -6.69 4.17
N ALA A 99 -9.34 -6.98 4.94
CA ALA A 99 -7.96 -6.89 4.48
C ALA A 99 -7.51 -8.28 4.02
N VAL A 100 -6.83 -8.34 2.89
CA VAL A 100 -6.27 -9.58 2.34
C VAL A 100 -4.76 -9.41 2.26
N LEU A 101 -4.02 -10.27 2.94
CA LEU A 101 -2.57 -10.37 2.86
C LEU A 101 -2.21 -11.55 1.97
N PHE A 102 -1.33 -11.33 1.01
CA PHE A 102 -0.92 -12.36 0.05
C PHE A 102 0.41 -13.01 0.46
N ASN A 103 0.56 -14.26 0.07
CA ASN A 103 1.84 -14.94 0.07
C ASN A 103 2.74 -14.36 -1.03
N ASP A 104 4.02 -14.74 -1.00
CA ASP A 104 4.97 -14.35 -2.02
C ASP A 104 4.57 -14.91 -3.40
N GLY A 105 4.70 -14.11 -4.44
CA GLY A 105 4.32 -14.45 -5.81
C GLY A 105 4.68 -13.36 -6.80
N ASP A 106 4.58 -13.68 -8.07
CA ASP A 106 4.92 -12.80 -9.20
C ASP A 106 3.68 -12.22 -9.90
N GLN A 107 2.49 -12.63 -9.49
CA GLN A 107 1.22 -12.18 -10.07
C GLN A 107 0.10 -12.14 -9.03
N LEU A 108 -0.67 -11.06 -9.04
CA LEU A 108 -1.95 -10.96 -8.35
C LEU A 108 -3.07 -11.08 -9.37
N PHE A 109 -4.02 -11.95 -9.07
CA PHE A 109 -5.31 -12.06 -9.77
C PHE A 109 -6.42 -11.47 -8.92
N ALA A 110 -7.39 -10.79 -9.54
CA ALA A 110 -8.62 -10.34 -8.92
C ALA A 110 -9.80 -10.50 -9.88
N GLN A 111 -10.92 -10.99 -9.38
CA GLN A 111 -12.18 -11.03 -10.11
C GLN A 111 -13.30 -10.48 -9.24
N ALA A 112 -13.98 -9.45 -9.70
CA ALA A 112 -15.13 -8.87 -8.99
C ALA A 112 -16.36 -9.78 -9.02
N GLY A 113 -17.16 -9.71 -7.95
CA GLY A 113 -18.47 -10.34 -7.87
C GLY A 113 -19.55 -9.58 -8.65
N GLU A 114 -20.81 -9.89 -8.38
CA GLU A 114 -21.98 -9.35 -9.13
C GLU A 114 -22.15 -7.84 -8.99
N SER A 115 -21.75 -7.25 -7.87
CA SER A 115 -21.85 -5.80 -7.62
C SER A 115 -20.60 -5.01 -8.01
N GLY A 116 -19.58 -5.68 -8.58
CA GLY A 116 -18.26 -5.10 -8.77
C GLY A 116 -17.44 -5.11 -7.49
N ALA A 117 -16.27 -4.49 -7.53
CA ALA A 117 -15.41 -4.35 -6.37
C ALA A 117 -14.59 -3.06 -6.42
N ARG A 118 -14.28 -2.49 -5.25
CA ARG A 118 -13.26 -1.47 -5.11
C ARG A 118 -12.34 -1.82 -3.96
N PHE A 119 -11.06 -1.76 -4.19
CA PHE A 119 -10.05 -2.04 -3.17
C PHE A 119 -8.84 -1.13 -3.29
N LEU A 120 -8.21 -0.87 -2.15
CA LEU A 120 -6.94 -0.19 -2.03
C LEU A 120 -5.83 -1.23 -1.93
N LEU A 121 -4.87 -1.18 -2.85
CA LEU A 121 -3.77 -2.12 -2.94
C LEU A 121 -2.46 -1.45 -2.54
N PHE A 122 -1.71 -2.12 -1.70
CA PHE A 122 -0.39 -1.68 -1.22
C PHE A 122 0.63 -2.78 -1.47
N CYS A 123 1.74 -2.42 -2.10
CA CYS A 123 2.85 -3.33 -2.35
C CYS A 123 4.18 -2.60 -2.10
N GLY A 124 5.15 -3.30 -1.53
CA GLY A 124 6.48 -2.75 -1.30
C GLY A 124 7.45 -3.79 -0.74
N ARG A 125 8.74 -3.49 -0.87
CA ARG A 125 9.77 -4.35 -0.30
C ARG A 125 9.82 -4.21 1.22
N PRO A 126 9.78 -5.31 1.97
CA PRO A 126 9.93 -5.27 3.43
C PRO A 126 11.33 -4.79 3.80
N LEU A 127 11.42 -3.92 4.81
CA LEU A 127 12.70 -3.37 5.28
C LEU A 127 13.60 -4.43 5.91
N ARG A 128 13.01 -5.49 6.50
CA ARG A 128 13.73 -6.58 7.19
C ARG A 128 14.67 -6.08 8.29
N GLU A 129 14.30 -5.00 8.93
CA GLU A 129 15.01 -4.40 10.06
C GLU A 129 14.28 -4.71 11.39
N PRO A 130 14.97 -4.73 12.53
CA PRO A 130 14.33 -4.82 13.83
C PRO A 130 13.31 -3.70 14.04
N ILE A 131 12.25 -3.99 14.80
CA ILE A 131 11.16 -3.05 15.07
C ILE A 131 10.96 -2.92 16.57
N ALA A 132 11.10 -1.70 17.09
CA ALA A 132 10.63 -1.28 18.41
C ALA A 132 9.50 -0.26 18.20
N TRP A 133 8.30 -0.62 18.59
CA TRP A 133 7.10 0.19 18.33
C TRP A 133 6.43 0.62 19.63
N GLY A 134 6.07 1.91 19.72
CA GLY A 134 5.28 2.46 20.80
C GLY A 134 4.44 3.66 20.33
N GLY A 135 3.12 3.55 20.43
CA GLY A 135 2.20 4.60 19.98
C GLY A 135 2.48 5.04 18.55
N PRO A 136 2.71 6.33 18.29
CA PRO A 136 2.95 6.85 16.94
C PRO A 136 4.41 6.68 16.46
N ILE A 137 5.31 6.15 17.28
CA ILE A 137 6.75 6.09 16.98
C ILE A 137 7.18 4.66 16.70
N VAL A 138 7.94 4.46 15.63
CA VAL A 138 8.58 3.20 15.27
C VAL A 138 10.08 3.43 15.11
N MET A 139 10.86 2.74 15.94
CA MET A 139 12.33 2.75 15.91
C MET A 139 12.86 1.32 15.68
N ASN A 140 14.18 1.13 15.71
CA ASN A 140 14.77 -0.19 15.50
C ASN A 140 15.16 -0.88 16.83
N THR A 141 15.42 -0.12 17.88
CA THR A 141 15.69 -0.67 19.21
C THR A 141 14.82 -0.03 20.28
N GLN A 142 14.71 -0.69 21.43
CA GLN A 142 13.95 -0.18 22.56
C GLN A 142 14.58 1.11 23.12
N GLU A 143 15.91 1.19 23.13
CA GLU A 143 16.65 2.37 23.60
C GLU A 143 16.37 3.58 22.69
N GLU A 144 16.37 3.38 21.37
CA GLU A 144 16.01 4.43 20.41
C GLU A 144 14.57 4.90 20.61
N LEU A 145 13.63 3.98 20.87
CA LEU A 145 12.23 4.31 21.14
C LEU A 145 12.08 5.14 22.41
N GLU A 146 12.74 4.76 23.49
CA GLU A 146 12.73 5.50 24.76
C GLU A 146 13.35 6.89 24.60
N GLN A 147 14.44 7.01 23.84
CA GLN A 147 15.04 8.29 23.52
C GLN A 147 14.06 9.17 22.73
N ALA A 148 13.43 8.64 21.68
CA ALA A 148 12.44 9.36 20.89
C ALA A 148 11.29 9.90 21.76
N PHE A 149 10.80 9.13 22.72
CA PHE A 149 9.79 9.59 23.67
C PHE A 149 10.31 10.67 24.64
N ARG A 150 11.58 10.59 25.06
CA ARG A 150 12.19 11.67 25.86
C ARG A 150 12.28 12.97 25.06
N GLU A 151 12.77 12.89 23.83
CA GLU A 151 12.88 14.04 22.92
C GLU A 151 11.51 14.66 22.60
N LEU A 152 10.48 13.83 22.37
CA LEU A 152 9.12 14.30 22.14
C LEU A 152 8.56 15.08 23.35
N ARG A 153 8.76 14.56 24.59
CA ARG A 153 8.34 15.26 25.82
C ARG A 153 9.08 16.59 26.02
N ASN A 154 10.32 16.67 25.58
CA ASN A 154 11.17 17.87 25.73
C ASN A 154 11.01 18.86 24.55
N GLY A 155 10.21 18.52 23.53
CA GLY A 155 10.04 19.35 22.34
C GLY A 155 11.25 19.41 21.42
N THR A 156 12.14 18.41 21.47
CA THR A 156 13.40 18.35 20.69
C THR A 156 13.42 17.22 19.66
N PHE A 157 12.32 16.53 19.46
CA PHE A 157 12.24 15.37 18.54
C PHE A 157 12.33 15.78 17.07
N ILE A 158 11.70 16.90 16.68
CA ILE A 158 11.80 17.48 15.34
C ILE A 158 12.88 18.55 15.40
N ARG A 159 13.87 18.43 14.52
CA ARG A 159 15.03 19.32 14.46
C ARG A 159 14.97 20.21 13.24
#